data_c83488f35da64ebca620574cfb0d4a6c
#
_entry.id   c83488f35da64ebca620574cfb0d4a6c
#
_cell.length_a   1.000
_cell.length_b   1.000
_cell.length_c   1.000
_cell.angle_alpha   90.00
_cell.angle_beta   90.00
_cell.angle_gamma   90.00
#
_symmetry.space_group_name_H-M   'P 1'
#
loop_
_entity.id
_entity.type
_entity.pdbx_description
1 polymer ?
#
loop_
_entity_poly.entity_id
_entity_poly.type
_entity_poly.pdbx_seq_one_letter_code
_entity_poly.pdbx_strand_id
1 'polypeptide(L)'
;NPSKYTESYGFAGTSGLVHLEGQYLIPRDHPSKTLFLFMHPTTTLQLLPMPTALAAAGLHVLCAASRYPKNDAGLIMENVAVDMGAWIRDAREKRGYEKVVLVGWSGGGSLSLFYGAQHESPTVRTTPAGDPVDLTAAKLPPVDGIIFIAAHLSRAETLEVFTPAVVGCVRMLM
;
A
#
# COMPACT_ATOMS: atom_id res chain seq x y z
N ASN A 1 -4.92 -10.94 -14.01
CA ASN A 1 -5.97 -9.97 -14.32
C ASN A 1 -5.81 -8.79 -13.38
N PRO A 2 -5.57 -7.58 -13.87
CA PRO A 2 -5.54 -6.41 -13.02
C PRO A 2 -6.90 -6.21 -12.38
N SER A 3 -6.93 -5.90 -11.09
CA SER A 3 -8.14 -5.48 -10.41
C SER A 3 -8.56 -4.14 -11.00
N LYS A 4 -9.73 -4.08 -11.59
CA LYS A 4 -10.25 -2.84 -12.18
C LYS A 4 -11.00 -2.06 -11.10
N TYR A 5 -10.52 -0.87 -10.81
CA TYR A 5 -11.22 0.12 -10.00
C TYR A 5 -11.72 1.24 -10.87
N THR A 6 -12.96 1.62 -10.65
CA THR A 6 -13.48 2.86 -11.22
C THR A 6 -13.55 3.87 -10.10
N GLU A 7 -12.70 4.87 -10.14
CA GLU A 7 -12.78 6.02 -9.25
C GLU A 7 -13.05 7.28 -10.05
N SER A 8 -13.92 8.12 -9.51
CA SER A 8 -14.14 9.47 -10.02
C SER A 8 -13.18 10.40 -9.31
N TYR A 9 -12.19 10.92 -10.03
CA TYR A 9 -11.31 11.95 -9.50
C TYR A 9 -11.84 13.32 -9.85
N GLY A 10 -11.98 14.15 -8.83
CA GLY A 10 -12.51 15.50 -8.95
C GLY A 10 -11.60 16.53 -9.63
N PHE A 11 -10.43 16.16 -10.13
CA PHE A 11 -9.63 17.08 -10.92
C PHE A 11 -9.90 16.87 -12.40
N ALA A 12 -10.42 17.89 -13.05
CA ALA A 12 -10.76 17.93 -14.49
C ALA A 12 -11.88 16.98 -14.94
N GLY A 13 -12.70 16.44 -14.04
CA GLY A 13 -13.87 15.66 -14.41
C GLY A 13 -13.58 14.34 -15.14
N THR A 14 -12.38 13.81 -15.00
CA THR A 14 -12.05 12.51 -15.57
C THR A 14 -12.33 11.40 -14.57
N SER A 15 -13.36 10.62 -14.82
CA SER A 15 -13.48 9.28 -14.25
C SER A 15 -12.51 8.36 -14.99
N GLY A 16 -11.44 7.94 -14.31
CA GLY A 16 -10.44 7.04 -14.86
C GLY A 16 -10.56 5.64 -14.25
N LEU A 17 -10.26 4.61 -15.06
CA LEU A 17 -10.00 3.28 -14.55
C LEU A 17 -8.61 3.27 -13.90
N VAL A 18 -8.53 2.93 -12.61
CA VAL A 18 -7.27 2.69 -11.95
C VAL A 18 -6.84 1.25 -12.21
N HIS A 19 -5.68 1.07 -12.82
CA HIS A 19 -5.06 -0.23 -13.01
C HIS A 19 -3.99 -0.44 -11.94
N LEU A 20 -4.16 -1.49 -11.14
CA LEU A 20 -3.18 -1.89 -10.15
C LEU A 20 -2.41 -3.09 -10.66
N GLU A 21 -1.09 -3.00 -10.62
CA GLU A 21 -0.19 -4.08 -11.00
C GLU A 21 0.39 -4.76 -9.76
N GLY A 22 0.50 -6.09 -9.79
CA GLY A 22 1.07 -6.85 -8.69
C GLY A 22 1.53 -8.23 -9.14
N GLN A 23 2.42 -8.80 -8.35
CA GLN A 23 2.96 -10.13 -8.60
C GLN A 23 2.65 -11.06 -7.44
N TYR A 24 1.95 -12.15 -7.73
CA TYR A 24 1.77 -13.25 -6.82
C TYR A 24 2.92 -14.25 -6.95
N LEU A 25 3.59 -14.53 -5.85
CA LEU A 25 4.60 -15.57 -5.70
C LEU A 25 3.96 -16.74 -4.93
N ILE A 26 3.59 -17.78 -5.66
CA ILE A 26 2.85 -18.93 -5.10
C ILE A 26 3.67 -20.20 -5.30
N PRO A 27 4.22 -20.78 -4.23
CA PRO A 27 4.91 -22.07 -4.28
C PRO A 27 3.94 -23.19 -4.73
N ARG A 28 4.36 -24.03 -5.65
CA ARG A 28 3.49 -25.06 -6.24
C ARG A 28 3.08 -26.14 -5.26
N ASP A 29 4.00 -26.53 -4.37
CA ASP A 29 3.84 -27.67 -3.48
C ASP A 29 3.45 -27.29 -2.05
N HIS A 30 3.09 -26.04 -1.81
CA HIS A 30 2.74 -25.50 -0.50
C HIS A 30 1.39 -24.76 -0.55
N PRO A 31 0.26 -25.48 -0.58
CA PRO A 31 -1.04 -24.83 -0.56
C PRO A 31 -1.24 -24.04 0.75
N SER A 32 -1.75 -22.83 0.64
CA SER A 32 -1.98 -21.97 1.79
C SER A 32 -3.27 -21.15 1.64
N LYS A 33 -3.94 -20.92 2.76
CA LYS A 33 -5.07 -19.98 2.88
C LYS A 33 -4.64 -18.63 3.46
N THR A 34 -3.36 -18.46 3.74
CA THR A 34 -2.76 -17.22 4.24
C THR A 34 -1.93 -16.57 3.14
N LEU A 35 -2.14 -15.28 2.92
CA LEU A 35 -1.39 -14.45 2.00
C LEU A 35 -0.60 -13.39 2.77
N PHE A 36 0.68 -13.24 2.44
CA PHE A 36 1.53 -12.14 2.89
C PHE A 36 1.56 -11.05 1.83
N LEU A 37 0.94 -9.91 2.11
CA LEU A 37 0.81 -8.80 1.17
C LEU A 37 1.85 -7.72 1.48
N PHE A 38 2.79 -7.54 0.56
CA PHE A 38 3.76 -6.46 0.57
C PHE A 38 3.24 -5.30 -0.27
N MET A 39 3.19 -4.11 0.30
CA MET A 39 2.87 -2.89 -0.42
C MET A 39 3.66 -1.71 0.12
N HIS A 40 4.16 -0.89 -0.79
CA HIS A 40 4.82 0.38 -0.48
C HIS A 40 4.06 1.49 -1.23
N PRO A 41 3.97 2.72 -0.70
CA PRO A 41 3.22 3.78 -1.36
C PRO A 41 3.60 4.05 -2.81
N THR A 42 4.89 4.01 -3.15
CA THR A 42 5.38 4.36 -4.51
C THR A 42 6.41 3.40 -5.09
N THR A 43 7.00 2.52 -4.27
CA THR A 43 8.05 1.60 -4.70
C THR A 43 7.46 0.27 -5.16
N THR A 44 8.00 -0.28 -6.23
CA THR A 44 7.70 -1.65 -6.67
C THR A 44 8.53 -2.64 -5.84
N LEU A 45 7.87 -3.62 -5.25
CA LEU A 45 8.47 -4.54 -4.27
C LEU A 45 8.96 -5.87 -4.87
N GLN A 46 8.70 -6.10 -6.16
CA GLN A 46 9.06 -7.33 -6.85
C GLN A 46 10.57 -7.61 -6.90
N LEU A 47 11.38 -6.56 -6.80
CA LEU A 47 12.84 -6.66 -6.84
C LEU A 47 13.47 -6.85 -5.44
N LEU A 48 12.69 -6.78 -4.36
CA LEU A 48 13.21 -7.05 -3.03
C LEU A 48 13.49 -8.54 -2.85
N PRO A 49 14.61 -8.91 -2.21
CA PRO A 49 14.95 -10.32 -1.99
C PRO A 49 14.00 -11.01 -1.01
N MET A 50 13.41 -10.29 -0.06
CA MET A 50 12.57 -10.86 0.98
C MET A 50 11.28 -11.53 0.47
N PRO A 51 10.45 -10.93 -0.40
CA PRO A 51 9.29 -11.60 -0.98
C PRO A 51 9.65 -12.94 -1.64
N THR A 52 10.75 -12.96 -2.38
CA THR A 52 11.23 -14.18 -3.03
C THR A 52 11.71 -15.22 -2.04
N ALA A 53 12.43 -14.81 -0.98
CA ALA A 53 12.88 -15.71 0.09
C ALA A 53 11.71 -16.32 0.87
N LEU A 54 10.68 -15.53 1.18
CA LEU A 54 9.47 -16.03 1.84
C LEU A 54 8.70 -17.02 0.95
N ALA A 55 8.60 -16.72 -0.34
CA ALA A 55 7.98 -17.65 -1.29
C ALA A 55 8.79 -18.95 -1.42
N ALA A 56 10.12 -18.87 -1.43
CA ALA A 56 10.99 -20.05 -1.43
C ALA A 56 10.86 -20.87 -0.13
N ALA A 57 10.50 -20.24 0.97
CA ALA A 57 10.19 -20.90 2.24
C ALA A 57 8.76 -21.47 2.33
N GLY A 58 7.99 -21.43 1.24
CA GLY A 58 6.66 -22.03 1.15
C GLY A 58 5.50 -21.08 1.47
N LEU A 59 5.74 -19.79 1.64
CA LEU A 59 4.70 -18.81 1.94
C LEU A 59 4.10 -18.23 0.65
N HIS A 60 2.79 -17.96 0.63
CA HIS A 60 2.16 -17.25 -0.46
C HIS A 60 2.37 -15.75 -0.28
N VAL A 61 2.95 -15.09 -1.27
CA VAL A 61 3.31 -13.68 -1.21
C VAL A 61 2.68 -12.91 -2.36
N LEU A 62 2.17 -11.73 -2.08
CA LEU A 62 1.76 -10.74 -3.07
C LEU A 62 2.65 -9.50 -2.94
N CYS A 63 3.36 -9.15 -4.01
CA CYS A 63 3.99 -7.85 -4.18
C CYS A 63 3.00 -6.94 -4.91
N ALA A 64 2.30 -6.10 -4.16
CA ALA A 64 1.28 -5.20 -4.65
C ALA A 64 1.86 -3.80 -4.94
N ALA A 65 1.51 -3.21 -6.08
CA ALA A 65 1.77 -1.80 -6.34
C ALA A 65 0.54 -0.95 -6.05
N SER A 66 0.78 0.31 -5.71
CA SER A 66 -0.25 1.36 -5.68
C SER A 66 -0.46 1.92 -7.09
N ARG A 67 -1.40 2.85 -7.23
CA ARG A 67 -1.57 3.66 -8.46
C ARG A 67 -0.42 4.66 -8.71
N TYR A 68 0.51 4.82 -7.77
CA TYR A 68 1.60 5.80 -7.81
C TYR A 68 3.01 5.19 -7.99
N PRO A 69 3.24 4.25 -8.92
CA PRO A 69 4.56 3.66 -9.08
C PRO A 69 5.57 4.74 -9.48
N LYS A 70 6.61 4.95 -8.64
CA LYS A 70 7.67 5.95 -8.83
C LYS A 70 7.17 7.41 -8.90
N ASN A 71 5.99 7.69 -8.36
CA ASN A 71 5.40 9.02 -8.36
C ASN A 71 5.13 9.50 -6.92
N ASP A 72 6.19 9.93 -6.23
CA ASP A 72 6.08 10.50 -4.88
C ASP A 72 5.42 11.89 -4.88
N ALA A 73 5.58 12.66 -5.96
CA ALA A 73 5.06 14.02 -6.05
C ALA A 73 3.52 14.08 -6.10
N GLY A 74 2.90 13.08 -6.72
CA GLY A 74 1.43 12.99 -6.81
C GLY A 74 0.79 12.09 -5.75
N LEU A 75 1.57 11.63 -4.76
CA LEU A 75 1.12 10.64 -3.80
C LEU A 75 0.05 11.18 -2.83
N ILE A 76 -1.10 10.52 -2.86
CA ILE A 76 -2.18 10.67 -1.88
C ILE A 76 -2.29 9.36 -1.10
N MET A 77 -1.96 9.39 0.18
CA MET A 77 -1.86 8.18 1.02
C MET A 77 -3.23 7.50 1.19
N GLU A 78 -4.29 8.26 1.24
CA GLU A 78 -5.66 7.78 1.35
C GLU A 78 -6.05 6.93 0.12
N ASN A 79 -5.63 7.35 -1.07
CA ASN A 79 -5.82 6.57 -2.29
C ASN A 79 -5.03 5.25 -2.25
N VAL A 80 -3.82 5.28 -1.69
CA VAL A 80 -3.02 4.06 -1.52
C VAL A 80 -3.68 3.08 -0.56
N ALA A 81 -4.35 3.57 0.49
CA ALA A 81 -5.14 2.72 1.38
C ALA A 81 -6.33 2.08 0.64
N VAL A 82 -7.00 2.82 -0.25
CA VAL A 82 -8.05 2.26 -1.12
C VAL A 82 -7.50 1.18 -2.05
N ASP A 83 -6.32 1.41 -2.64
CA ASP A 83 -5.64 0.42 -3.50
C ASP A 83 -5.29 -0.85 -2.72
N MET A 84 -4.77 -0.70 -1.49
CA MET A 84 -4.49 -1.84 -0.61
C MET A 84 -5.78 -2.62 -0.31
N GLY A 85 -6.87 -1.93 -0.01
CA GLY A 85 -8.18 -2.54 0.18
C GLY A 85 -8.64 -3.34 -1.03
N ALA A 86 -8.33 -2.88 -2.23
CA ALA A 86 -8.61 -3.58 -3.47
C ALA A 86 -7.84 -4.89 -3.60
N TRP A 87 -6.56 -4.88 -3.29
CA TRP A 87 -5.75 -6.08 -3.29
C TRP A 87 -6.23 -7.12 -2.28
N ILE A 88 -6.65 -6.68 -1.09
CA ILE A 88 -7.20 -7.56 -0.07
C ILE A 88 -8.52 -8.18 -0.54
N ARG A 89 -9.40 -7.39 -1.18
CA ARG A 89 -10.64 -7.93 -1.79
C ARG A 89 -10.33 -8.96 -2.87
N ASP A 90 -9.41 -8.66 -3.79
CA ASP A 90 -9.00 -9.61 -4.84
C ASP A 90 -8.49 -10.92 -4.23
N ALA A 91 -7.64 -10.81 -3.20
CA ALA A 91 -7.09 -11.98 -2.50
C ALA A 91 -8.19 -12.84 -1.86
N ARG A 92 -9.15 -12.23 -1.17
CA ARG A 92 -10.22 -12.95 -0.47
C ARG A 92 -11.29 -13.47 -1.41
N GLU A 93 -11.86 -12.59 -2.23
CA GLU A 93 -13.06 -12.88 -3.02
C GLU A 93 -12.77 -13.67 -4.29
N LYS A 94 -11.62 -13.40 -4.94
CA LYS A 94 -11.29 -14.06 -6.21
C LYS A 94 -10.29 -15.19 -6.08
N ARG A 95 -9.42 -15.15 -5.06
CA ARG A 95 -8.36 -16.15 -4.89
C ARG A 95 -8.56 -17.07 -3.69
N GLY A 96 -9.57 -16.80 -2.87
CA GLY A 96 -9.99 -17.67 -1.78
C GLY A 96 -9.03 -17.71 -0.60
N TYR A 97 -8.23 -16.67 -0.38
CA TYR A 97 -7.44 -16.54 0.83
C TYR A 97 -8.34 -16.19 2.01
N GLU A 98 -8.16 -16.90 3.11
CA GLU A 98 -8.92 -16.70 4.34
C GLU A 98 -8.25 -15.69 5.26
N LYS A 99 -6.92 -15.63 5.22
CA LYS A 99 -6.10 -14.69 6.01
C LYS A 99 -5.21 -13.85 5.11
N VAL A 100 -5.14 -12.55 5.41
CA VAL A 100 -4.23 -11.61 4.75
C VAL A 100 -3.42 -10.88 5.82
N VAL A 101 -2.10 -11.05 5.77
CA VAL A 101 -1.14 -10.39 6.65
C VAL A 101 -0.41 -9.32 5.85
N LEU A 102 -0.47 -8.08 6.30
CA LEU A 102 0.28 -6.99 5.70
C LEU A 102 1.76 -7.06 6.10
N VAL A 103 2.64 -6.84 5.17
CA VAL A 103 4.08 -6.75 5.42
C VAL A 103 4.58 -5.37 5.03
N GLY A 104 4.73 -4.53 6.03
CA GLY A 104 5.13 -3.14 5.88
C GLY A 104 6.65 -2.98 5.94
N TRP A 105 7.29 -2.89 4.76
CA TRP A 105 8.69 -2.55 4.64
C TRP A 105 8.85 -1.04 4.41
N SER A 106 9.78 -0.38 5.14
CA SER A 106 10.07 1.05 4.99
C SER A 106 8.79 1.90 5.11
N GLY A 107 8.46 2.73 4.12
CA GLY A 107 7.21 3.49 4.04
C GLY A 107 5.93 2.64 3.98
N GLY A 108 6.04 1.36 3.65
CA GLY A 108 4.93 0.40 3.75
C GLY A 108 4.51 0.12 5.20
N GLY A 109 5.37 0.39 6.19
CA GLY A 109 5.03 0.26 7.60
C GLY A 109 3.99 1.28 8.04
N SER A 110 4.23 2.56 7.79
CA SER A 110 3.25 3.63 8.07
C SER A 110 1.95 3.47 7.27
N LEU A 111 2.04 3.00 6.02
CA LEU A 111 0.88 2.67 5.21
C LEU A 111 0.04 1.55 5.85
N SER A 112 0.69 0.47 6.30
CA SER A 112 0.00 -0.67 6.92
C SER A 112 -0.69 -0.28 8.22
N LEU A 113 -0.05 0.56 9.04
CA LEU A 113 -0.66 1.12 10.26
C LEU A 113 -1.86 2.01 9.93
N PHE A 114 -1.69 2.91 8.97
CA PHE A 114 -2.77 3.80 8.53
C PHE A 114 -3.96 3.00 8.01
N TYR A 115 -3.72 1.99 7.18
CA TYR A 115 -4.75 1.10 6.68
C TYR A 115 -5.49 0.39 7.82
N GLY A 116 -4.76 -0.22 8.75
CA GLY A 116 -5.34 -0.93 9.90
C GLY A 116 -6.20 -0.02 10.76
N ALA A 117 -5.72 1.18 11.08
CA ALA A 117 -6.47 2.17 11.84
C ALA A 117 -7.75 2.61 11.12
N GLN A 118 -7.68 2.88 9.81
CA GLN A 118 -8.85 3.29 9.02
C GLN A 118 -9.80 2.14 8.71
N HIS A 119 -9.34 0.90 8.71
CA HIS A 119 -10.22 -0.26 8.65
C HIS A 119 -11.03 -0.43 9.94
N GLU A 120 -10.38 -0.37 11.09
CA GLU A 120 -11.03 -0.58 12.40
C GLU A 120 -11.95 0.60 12.79
N SER A 121 -11.48 1.81 12.55
CA SER A 121 -12.20 3.04 12.90
C SER A 121 -12.00 4.10 11.83
N PRO A 122 -12.77 4.05 10.73
CA PRO A 122 -12.62 4.98 9.62
C PRO A 122 -13.01 6.40 10.04
N THR A 123 -12.07 7.34 9.91
CA THR A 123 -12.24 8.73 10.30
C THR A 123 -11.99 9.72 9.18
N VAL A 124 -11.19 9.33 8.18
CA VAL A 124 -10.77 10.21 7.09
C VAL A 124 -11.86 10.31 6.04
N ARG A 125 -12.34 11.54 5.78
CA ARG A 125 -13.37 11.87 4.77
C ARG A 125 -12.83 12.66 3.59
N THR A 126 -11.71 13.32 3.78
CA THR A 126 -10.98 14.09 2.75
C THR A 126 -9.51 14.05 3.10
N THR A 127 -8.62 14.29 2.12
CA THR A 127 -7.21 14.54 2.42
C THR A 127 -7.04 15.85 3.17
N PRO A 128 -5.90 16.10 3.81
CA PRO A 128 -5.60 17.43 4.40
C PRO A 128 -5.63 18.56 3.37
N ALA A 129 -5.39 18.27 2.09
CA ALA A 129 -5.47 19.23 0.98
C ALA A 129 -6.90 19.43 0.44
N GLY A 130 -7.86 18.63 0.89
CA GLY A 130 -9.27 18.70 0.47
C GLY A 130 -9.65 17.78 -0.69
N ASP A 131 -8.77 16.85 -1.10
CA ASP A 131 -9.13 15.86 -2.12
C ASP A 131 -10.24 14.94 -1.61
N PRO A 132 -11.20 14.56 -2.46
CA PRO A 132 -12.40 13.84 -2.06
C PRO A 132 -12.18 12.33 -1.89
N VAL A 133 -11.27 11.94 -1.00
CA VAL A 133 -11.03 10.52 -0.67
C VAL A 133 -11.68 10.17 0.65
N ASP A 134 -12.86 9.58 0.61
CA ASP A 134 -13.63 9.19 1.81
C ASP A 134 -13.37 7.73 2.19
N LEU A 135 -12.51 7.51 3.19
CA LEU A 135 -12.23 6.17 3.72
C LEU A 135 -13.39 5.62 4.56
N THR A 136 -14.28 6.49 5.06
CA THR A 136 -15.48 6.03 5.79
C THR A 136 -16.47 5.34 4.86
N ALA A 137 -16.50 5.72 3.59
CA ALA A 137 -17.32 5.10 2.54
C ALA A 137 -16.62 3.93 1.83
N ALA A 138 -15.30 3.83 1.91
CA ALA A 138 -14.49 2.86 1.16
C ALA A 138 -14.71 1.39 1.60
N LYS A 139 -15.24 1.15 2.80
CA LYS A 139 -15.48 -0.18 3.37
C LYS A 139 -14.22 -1.06 3.26
N LEU A 140 -13.12 -0.58 3.81
CA LEU A 140 -11.84 -1.28 3.75
C LEU A 140 -11.95 -2.70 4.34
N PRO A 141 -11.50 -3.76 3.62
CA PRO A 141 -11.56 -5.12 4.14
C PRO A 141 -10.63 -5.33 5.34
N PRO A 142 -10.97 -6.27 6.24
CA PRO A 142 -10.14 -6.60 7.40
C PRO A 142 -8.79 -7.22 7.01
N VAL A 143 -7.80 -7.05 7.87
CA VAL A 143 -6.52 -7.75 7.84
C VAL A 143 -6.34 -8.57 9.10
N ASP A 144 -5.60 -9.67 9.00
CA ASP A 144 -5.43 -10.63 10.10
C ASP A 144 -4.15 -10.37 10.90
N GLY A 145 -3.27 -9.49 10.41
CA GLY A 145 -2.04 -9.10 11.10
C GLY A 145 -1.21 -8.14 10.29
N ILE A 146 -0.24 -7.53 10.95
CA ILE A 146 0.74 -6.63 10.35
C ILE A 146 2.13 -7.00 10.83
N ILE A 147 3.06 -7.13 9.90
CA ILE A 147 4.49 -7.36 10.15
C ILE A 147 5.25 -6.12 9.72
N PHE A 148 6.13 -5.60 10.58
CA PHE A 148 6.97 -4.45 10.27
C PHE A 148 8.40 -4.88 10.01
N ILE A 149 8.97 -4.40 8.90
CA ILE A 149 10.34 -4.72 8.49
C ILE A 149 11.04 -3.41 8.15
N ALA A 150 12.01 -2.99 8.97
CA ALA A 150 12.69 -1.70 8.82
C ALA A 150 11.69 -0.56 8.50
N ALA A 151 10.57 -0.57 9.20
CA ALA A 151 9.39 0.23 8.90
C ALA A 151 9.53 1.66 9.41
N HIS A 152 9.05 2.61 8.62
CA HIS A 152 8.79 3.96 9.11
C HIS A 152 7.45 3.96 9.85
N LEU A 153 7.43 4.44 11.08
CA LEU A 153 6.20 4.53 11.89
C LEU A 153 5.33 5.68 11.43
N SER A 154 5.95 6.79 11.03
CA SER A 154 5.27 7.99 10.55
C SER A 154 5.99 8.57 9.34
N ARG A 155 5.25 8.81 8.25
CA ARG A 155 5.79 9.52 7.09
C ARG A 155 6.09 10.99 7.41
N ALA A 156 5.26 11.64 8.22
CA ALA A 156 5.45 13.03 8.61
C ALA A 156 6.76 13.20 9.40
N GLU A 157 6.97 12.42 10.46
CA GLU A 157 8.20 12.46 11.24
C GLU A 157 9.45 12.13 10.41
N THR A 158 9.34 11.15 9.49
CA THR A 158 10.44 10.81 8.59
C THR A 158 10.80 12.00 7.70
N LEU A 159 9.82 12.70 7.14
CA LEU A 159 10.05 13.89 6.31
C LEU A 159 10.63 15.05 7.13
N GLU A 160 10.20 15.27 8.36
CA GLU A 160 10.76 16.28 9.25
C GLU A 160 12.25 16.06 9.53
N VAL A 161 12.67 14.80 9.66
CA VAL A 161 14.09 14.47 9.86
C VAL A 161 14.92 14.70 8.59
N PHE A 162 14.39 14.37 7.42
CA PHE A 162 15.13 14.47 6.15
C PHE A 162 15.11 15.88 5.55
N THR A 163 14.05 16.65 5.72
CA THR A 163 13.90 17.99 5.13
C THR A 163 15.01 18.97 5.58
N PRO A 164 15.40 19.06 6.86
CA PRO A 164 16.51 19.94 7.29
C PRO A 164 17.83 19.61 6.64
N ALA A 165 18.13 18.33 6.43
CA ALA A 165 19.36 17.87 5.79
C ALA A 165 19.43 18.31 4.32
N VAL A 166 18.33 18.24 3.60
CA VAL A 166 18.20 18.68 2.19
C VAL A 166 18.34 20.20 2.08
N VAL A 167 17.67 20.96 2.94
CA VAL A 167 17.75 22.44 2.96
C VAL A 167 19.16 22.89 3.36
N GLY A 168 19.83 22.19 4.29
CA GLY A 168 21.21 22.47 4.65
C GLY A 168 22.19 22.26 3.50
N CYS A 169 22.00 21.22 2.70
CA CYS A 169 22.82 20.92 1.53
C CYS A 169 22.68 21.99 0.42
N VAL A 170 21.48 22.51 0.20
CA VAL A 170 21.23 23.59 -0.78
C VAL A 170 21.85 24.92 -0.32
N ARG A 171 21.90 25.20 0.98
CA ARG A 171 22.57 26.41 1.52
C ARG A 171 24.08 26.38 1.39
N MET A 172 24.71 25.21 1.29
CA MET A 172 26.18 25.10 1.08
C MET A 172 26.60 25.29 -0.39
N LEU A 173 25.64 25.25 -1.33
CA LEU A 173 25.90 25.37 -2.77
C LEU A 173 25.57 26.76 -3.33
N MET A 174 25.14 27.71 -2.52
CA MET A 174 24.94 29.12 -2.85
C MET A 174 25.95 30.02 -2.15
#